data_d34ee7e905eb2172b67d37d23452b040
#
_entry.id   d34ee7e905eb2172b67d37d23452b040
#
_cell.length_a   1.000
_cell.length_b   1.000
_cell.length_c   1.000
_cell.angle_alpha   90.00
_cell.angle_beta   90.00
_cell.angle_gamma   90.00
#
_symmetry.space_group_name_H-M   'P 1'
#
loop_
_entity.id
_entity.type
_entity.pdbx_description
1 polymer ?
#
loop_
_entity_poly.entity_id
_entity_poly.type
_entity_poly.pdbx_seq_one_letter_code
_entity_poly.pdbx_strand_id
1 'polypeptide(L)'
;MKISRIEHLGIAVKSIEEALPYYEQVLGFECYNIETVEDQKVRTAFLKVGETKIELLEATSPDSTIAKFIENRGDGIHHIAYKVED
;
A
#
# COMPACT_ATOMS: atom_id res chain seq x y z
N MET A 1 -6.58 -22.26 -13.22
CA MET A 1 -5.93 -21.04 -12.71
C MET A 1 -4.86 -21.42 -11.70
N LYS A 2 -3.73 -20.79 -11.79
CA LYS A 2 -2.63 -21.06 -10.86
C LYS A 2 -2.12 -19.75 -10.26
N ILE A 3 -2.01 -19.71 -8.95
CA ILE A 3 -1.46 -18.56 -8.24
C ILE A 3 0.03 -18.82 -8.04
N SER A 4 0.90 -17.93 -8.54
CA SER A 4 2.34 -18.13 -8.47
C SER A 4 2.98 -17.42 -7.27
N ARG A 5 2.39 -16.30 -6.85
CA ARG A 5 2.92 -15.55 -5.70
C ARG A 5 1.94 -14.46 -5.27
N ILE A 6 2.23 -13.87 -4.13
CA ILE A 6 1.56 -12.63 -3.73
C ILE A 6 2.24 -11.51 -4.53
N GLU A 7 1.48 -10.80 -5.35
CA GLU A 7 2.01 -9.72 -6.17
C GLU A 7 2.23 -8.48 -5.30
N HIS A 8 1.22 -8.10 -4.51
CA HIS A 8 1.40 -7.00 -3.56
C HIS A 8 0.42 -7.08 -2.40
N LEU A 9 0.78 -6.35 -1.34
CA LEU A 9 -0.08 -6.10 -0.19
C LEU A 9 -0.36 -4.61 -0.17
N GLY A 10 -1.64 -4.23 -0.15
CA GLY A 10 -2.03 -2.84 -0.01
C GLY A 10 -2.32 -2.54 1.45
N ILE A 11 -1.56 -1.63 2.04
CA ILE A 11 -1.67 -1.28 3.46
C ILE A 11 -2.13 0.17 3.56
N ALA A 12 -3.30 0.38 4.16
CA ALA A 12 -3.83 1.72 4.38
C ALA A 12 -3.10 2.35 5.56
N VAL A 13 -2.62 3.58 5.39
CA VAL A 13 -1.95 4.32 6.44
C VAL A 13 -2.51 5.73 6.50
N LYS A 14 -2.51 6.32 7.69
CA LYS A 14 -2.96 7.71 7.84
C LYS A 14 -2.00 8.67 7.14
N SER A 15 -0.71 8.37 7.20
CA SER A 15 0.32 9.24 6.64
C SER A 15 1.48 8.39 6.13
N ILE A 16 1.79 8.53 4.85
CA ILE A 16 2.96 7.86 4.26
C ILE A 16 4.24 8.38 4.91
N GLU A 17 4.30 9.69 5.16
CA GLU A 17 5.50 10.30 5.76
C GLU A 17 5.77 9.78 7.16
N GLU A 18 4.73 9.47 7.93
CA GLU A 18 4.90 8.93 9.27
C GLU A 18 5.15 7.43 9.27
N ALA A 19 4.58 6.71 8.32
CA ALA A 19 4.73 5.25 8.25
C ALA A 19 6.04 4.82 7.60
N LEU A 20 6.47 5.54 6.58
CA LEU A 20 7.61 5.15 5.74
C LEU A 20 8.91 4.90 6.51
N PRO A 21 9.28 5.72 7.51
CA PRO A 21 10.51 5.47 8.25
C PRO A 21 10.57 4.09 8.90
N TYR A 22 9.46 3.57 9.38
CA TYR A 22 9.44 2.23 9.96
C TYR A 22 9.81 1.18 8.90
N TYR A 23 9.20 1.28 7.72
CA TYR A 23 9.46 0.32 6.65
C TYR A 23 10.88 0.42 6.12
N GLU A 24 11.41 1.63 5.98
CA GLU A 24 12.74 1.82 5.42
C GLU A 24 13.85 1.63 6.44
N GLN A 25 13.71 2.22 7.64
CA GLN A 25 14.79 2.23 8.61
C GLN A 25 14.78 1.02 9.53
N VAL A 26 13.60 0.53 9.92
CA VAL A 26 13.51 -0.61 10.81
C VAL A 26 13.49 -1.91 10.03
N LEU A 27 12.67 -2.01 8.99
CA LEU A 27 12.54 -3.24 8.22
C LEU A 27 13.53 -3.32 7.04
N GLY A 28 14.14 -2.20 6.68
CA GLY A 28 15.16 -2.19 5.64
C GLY A 28 14.64 -2.30 4.22
N PHE A 29 13.37 -2.02 3.99
CA PHE A 29 12.80 -2.06 2.63
C PHE A 29 13.13 -0.76 1.89
N GLU A 30 13.13 -0.84 0.57
CA GLU A 30 13.41 0.32 -0.26
C GLU A 30 12.13 0.86 -0.89
N CYS A 31 11.85 2.14 -0.65
CA CYS A 31 10.76 2.82 -1.35
C CYS A 31 11.32 3.33 -2.67
N TYR A 32 10.79 2.84 -3.77
CA TYR A 32 11.33 3.19 -5.08
C TYR A 32 10.43 4.14 -5.87
N ASN A 33 9.23 4.41 -5.39
CA ASN A 33 8.32 5.33 -6.09
C ASN A 33 7.18 5.76 -5.18
N ILE A 34 6.69 6.98 -5.40
CA ILE A 34 5.48 7.48 -4.76
C ILE A 34 4.64 8.12 -5.86
N GLU A 35 3.39 7.71 -5.98
CA GLU A 35 2.49 8.20 -7.01
C GLU A 35 1.15 8.62 -6.42
N THR A 36 0.51 9.60 -7.06
CA THR A 36 -0.86 9.98 -6.73
C THR A 36 -1.77 9.46 -7.83
N VAL A 37 -2.80 8.70 -7.44
CA VAL A 37 -3.82 8.21 -8.36
C VAL A 37 -5.07 9.04 -8.12
N GLU A 38 -5.26 10.07 -8.94
CA GLU A 38 -6.30 11.07 -8.71
C GLU A 38 -7.71 10.51 -8.76
N ASP A 39 -7.98 9.61 -9.70
CA ASP A 39 -9.30 9.00 -9.84
C ASP A 39 -9.73 8.25 -8.58
N GLN A 40 -8.78 7.65 -7.87
CA GLN A 40 -9.06 6.88 -6.67
C GLN A 40 -8.82 7.68 -5.40
N LYS A 41 -8.35 8.91 -5.54
CA LYS A 41 -8.09 9.82 -4.42
C LYS A 41 -7.16 9.19 -3.40
N VAL A 42 -6.05 8.63 -3.91
CA VAL A 42 -5.07 7.94 -3.09
C VAL A 42 -3.66 8.28 -3.56
N ARG A 43 -2.75 8.35 -2.60
CA ARG A 43 -1.33 8.50 -2.84
C ARG A 43 -0.69 7.19 -2.39
N THR A 44 0.18 6.62 -3.22
CA THR A 44 0.74 5.29 -2.97
C THR A 44 2.26 5.34 -2.93
N ALA A 45 2.84 4.75 -1.88
CA ALA A 45 4.28 4.55 -1.79
C ALA A 45 4.56 3.07 -2.06
N PHE A 46 5.48 2.81 -2.98
CA PHE A 46 5.82 1.46 -3.43
C PHE A 46 7.12 1.00 -2.78
N LEU A 47 7.05 -0.11 -2.06
CA LEU A 47 8.20 -0.73 -1.40
C LEU A 47 8.41 -2.11 -1.99
N LYS A 48 9.67 -2.46 -2.23
CA LYS A 48 9.99 -3.76 -2.80
C LYS A 48 10.45 -4.72 -1.71
N VAL A 49 9.85 -5.92 -1.68
CA VAL A 49 10.19 -6.96 -0.72
C VAL A 49 10.32 -8.27 -1.49
N GLY A 50 11.54 -8.56 -1.99
CA GLY A 50 11.73 -9.70 -2.87
C GLY A 50 10.92 -9.53 -4.15
N GLU A 51 10.08 -10.50 -4.47
CA GLU A 51 9.20 -10.41 -5.64
C GLU A 51 7.84 -9.80 -5.30
N THR A 52 7.58 -9.53 -4.03
CA THR A 52 6.33 -8.96 -3.57
C THR A 52 6.52 -7.47 -3.34
N LYS A 53 5.48 -6.68 -3.59
CA LYS A 53 5.50 -5.25 -3.30
C LYS A 53 4.60 -4.96 -2.11
N ILE A 54 5.01 -3.99 -1.31
CA ILE A 54 4.13 -3.41 -0.30
C ILE A 54 3.75 -2.03 -0.82
N GLU A 55 2.45 -1.73 -0.84
CA GLU A 55 1.95 -0.43 -1.27
C GLU A 55 1.29 0.24 -0.09
N LEU A 56 1.88 1.34 0.36
CA LEU A 56 1.29 2.14 1.43
C LEU A 56 0.31 3.11 0.79
N LEU A 57 -0.93 3.07 1.25
CA LEU A 57 -2.03 3.82 0.65
C LEU A 57 -2.51 4.90 1.60
N GLU A 58 -2.39 6.16 1.17
CA GLU A 58 -2.83 7.31 1.94
C GLU A 58 -3.92 8.04 1.18
N ALA A 59 -5.04 8.33 1.83
CA ALA A 59 -6.14 9.05 1.21
C ALA A 59 -5.74 10.50 0.91
N THR A 60 -6.12 10.98 -0.29
CA THR A 60 -5.92 12.40 -0.63
C THR A 60 -7.20 13.21 -0.44
N SER A 61 -8.30 12.55 -0.09
CA SER A 61 -9.60 13.19 0.10
C SER A 61 -10.42 12.39 1.11
N PRO A 62 -11.26 13.06 1.93
CA PRO A 62 -12.08 12.35 2.93
C PRO A 62 -13.07 11.36 2.34
N ASP A 63 -13.44 11.51 1.07
CA ASP A 63 -14.42 10.62 0.45
C ASP A 63 -13.79 9.43 -0.28
N SER A 64 -12.48 9.25 -0.17
CA SER A 64 -11.83 8.09 -0.77
C SER A 64 -12.14 6.81 0.01
N THR A 65 -12.03 5.66 -0.66
CA THR A 65 -12.24 4.38 0.01
C THR A 65 -11.22 4.13 1.10
N ILE A 66 -9.99 4.63 0.90
CA ILE A 66 -8.93 4.48 1.91
C ILE A 66 -9.25 5.33 3.14
N ALA A 67 -9.76 6.55 2.96
CA ALA A 67 -10.15 7.38 4.10
C ALA A 67 -11.22 6.68 4.95
N LYS A 68 -12.19 6.05 4.28
CA LYS A 68 -13.25 5.33 4.98
C LYS A 68 -12.73 4.10 5.70
N PHE A 69 -11.77 3.40 5.09
CA PHE A 69 -11.13 2.26 5.73
C PHE A 69 -10.41 2.69 7.01
N ILE A 70 -9.63 3.77 6.93
CA ILE A 70 -8.89 4.29 8.08
C ILE A 70 -9.85 4.73 9.20
N GLU A 71 -10.93 5.41 8.83
CA GLU A 71 -11.93 5.85 9.81
C GLU A 71 -12.54 4.68 10.58
N ASN A 72 -12.81 3.58 9.89
CA ASN A 72 -13.47 2.43 10.50
C ASN A 72 -12.51 1.44 11.15
N ARG A 73 -11.28 1.32 10.68
CA ARG A 73 -10.37 0.27 11.11
C ARG A 73 -8.99 0.75 11.52
N GLY A 74 -8.64 2.01 11.24
CA GLY A 74 -7.28 2.49 11.44
C GLY A 74 -6.34 1.95 10.38
N ASP A 75 -5.03 2.10 10.61
CA ASP A 75 -4.02 1.59 9.70
C ASP A 75 -4.07 0.07 9.65
N GLY A 76 -3.88 -0.51 8.47
CA GLY A 76 -3.87 -1.95 8.34
C GLY A 76 -3.94 -2.41 6.90
N ILE A 77 -3.88 -3.73 6.71
CA ILE A 77 -3.93 -4.33 5.38
C ILE A 77 -5.32 -4.10 4.80
N HIS A 78 -5.36 -3.44 3.66
CA HIS A 78 -6.59 -3.16 2.93
C HIS A 78 -6.89 -4.27 1.91
N HIS A 79 -5.85 -4.75 1.21
CA HIS A 79 -6.06 -5.79 0.22
C HIS A 79 -4.78 -6.57 -0.07
N ILE A 80 -4.96 -7.76 -0.65
CA ILE A 80 -3.88 -8.62 -1.12
C ILE A 80 -4.17 -8.91 -2.57
N ALA A 81 -3.16 -8.77 -3.43
CA ALA A 81 -3.26 -9.10 -4.84
C ALA A 81 -2.34 -10.27 -5.17
N TYR A 82 -2.85 -11.19 -5.96
CA TYR A 82 -2.09 -12.38 -6.36
C TYR A 82 -1.67 -12.30 -7.81
N LYS A 83 -0.48 -12.83 -8.10
CA LYS A 83 -0.03 -13.02 -9.47
C LYS A 83 -0.62 -14.33 -9.98
N VAL A 84 -1.36 -14.26 -11.07
CA VAL A 84 -2.06 -15.42 -11.64
C VAL A 84 -1.37 -15.84 -12.93
N GLU A 85 -1.24 -17.16 -13.12
CA GLU A 85 -0.74 -17.73 -14.35
C GLU A 85 -1.85 -18.55 -15.01
N ASP A 86 -1.95 -18.43 -16.33
CA ASP A 86 -2.93 -19.17 -17.11
C ASP A 86 -2.35 -20.47 -17.64
#